data_d28461700c055aabfd11d8a3db74ca1b
#
_entry.id   d28461700c055aabfd11d8a3db74ca1b
#
_cell.length_a   1.000
_cell.length_b   1.000
_cell.length_c   1.000
_cell.angle_alpha   90.00
_cell.angle_beta   90.00
_cell.angle_gamma   90.00
#
_symmetry.space_group_name_H-M   'P 1'
#
loop_
_entity.id
_entity.type
_entity.pdbx_description
1 polymer ?
#
loop_
_entity_poly.entity_id
_entity_poly.type
_entity_poly.pdbx_seq_one_letter_code
_entity_poly.pdbx_strand_id
1 'polypeptide(L)'
;MKIALVAFTVICLAGCSQQNAVSNAALEAKIATLQQQVNDSEPGLGEIMGVIQQHHAKLYYAGTKGDWALAGYELNEIQESLDDAMQLYTDKFKNVTVPLPQIVPAMTKGSIDGVQQAIQQKNDKAFVQAYQTLFQSCSSCHAAENHAFIKIETPAAGMFSDQDFAPDSAVKVLGR
;
A
#
# COMPACT_ATOMS: atom_id res chain seq x y z
N MET A 1 -54.36 -56.06 21.71
CA MET A 1 -54.45 -55.13 20.55
C MET A 1 -53.94 -53.75 20.98
N LYS A 2 -52.62 -53.58 21.19
CA LYS A 2 -51.94 -52.30 21.58
C LYS A 2 -50.46 -52.45 21.32
N ILE A 3 -49.96 -52.58 20.09
CA ILE A 3 -48.54 -52.40 19.72
C ILE A 3 -48.55 -52.01 18.24
N ALA A 4 -48.70 -50.71 17.93
CA ALA A 4 -48.39 -50.17 16.62
C ALA A 4 -48.52 -48.63 16.63
N LEU A 5 -47.74 -47.90 17.46
CA LEU A 5 -47.71 -46.42 17.39
C LEU A 5 -46.40 -45.79 17.91
N VAL A 6 -45.25 -46.46 17.81
CA VAL A 6 -43.95 -45.85 18.26
C VAL A 6 -42.89 -45.78 17.14
N ALA A 7 -43.17 -46.28 15.94
CA ALA A 7 -42.13 -46.36 14.91
C ALA A 7 -42.07 -45.18 13.91
N PHE A 8 -42.84 -44.10 14.08
CA PHE A 8 -42.96 -43.06 13.02
C PHE A 8 -42.31 -41.70 13.38
N THR A 9 -41.74 -41.52 14.56
CA THR A 9 -41.29 -40.20 15.00
C THR A 9 -39.76 -39.98 14.93
N VAL A 10 -38.96 -40.96 14.52
CA VAL A 10 -37.49 -40.85 14.53
C VAL A 10 -36.88 -40.45 13.17
N ILE A 11 -37.63 -40.52 12.07
CA ILE A 11 -37.06 -40.31 10.71
C ILE A 11 -36.94 -38.83 10.32
N CYS A 12 -37.61 -37.90 10.98
CA CYS A 12 -37.58 -36.46 10.59
C CYS A 12 -36.41 -35.66 11.10
N LEU A 13 -35.60 -36.14 12.06
CA LEU A 13 -34.48 -35.34 12.66
C LEU A 13 -33.15 -35.54 11.94
N ALA A 14 -32.99 -36.57 11.11
CA ALA A 14 -31.74 -36.85 10.40
C ALA A 14 -31.59 -36.05 9.09
N GLY A 15 -32.66 -35.51 8.54
CA GLY A 15 -32.61 -34.79 7.26
C GLY A 15 -32.07 -33.37 7.31
N CYS A 16 -32.22 -32.65 8.45
CA CYS A 16 -31.80 -31.25 8.56
C CYS A 16 -30.28 -31.08 8.80
N SER A 17 -29.62 -32.06 9.42
CA SER A 17 -28.17 -31.95 9.69
C SER A 17 -27.32 -32.18 8.44
N GLN A 18 -27.79 -33.01 7.50
CA GLN A 18 -27.04 -33.35 6.31
C GLN A 18 -27.08 -32.27 5.24
N GLN A 19 -28.17 -31.51 5.15
CA GLN A 19 -28.31 -30.39 4.21
C GLN A 19 -27.48 -29.19 4.64
N ASN A 20 -27.37 -28.92 5.95
CA ASN A 20 -26.52 -27.87 6.47
C ASN A 20 -25.01 -28.20 6.35
N ALA A 21 -24.63 -29.49 6.51
CA ALA A 21 -23.24 -29.90 6.34
C ALA A 21 -22.76 -29.79 4.87
N VAL A 22 -23.62 -30.11 3.93
CA VAL A 22 -23.33 -29.97 2.48
C VAL A 22 -23.23 -28.47 2.11
N SER A 23 -24.09 -27.62 2.67
CA SER A 23 -24.04 -26.18 2.42
C SER A 23 -22.82 -25.51 3.02
N ASN A 24 -22.39 -25.94 4.21
CA ASN A 24 -21.18 -25.43 4.86
C ASN A 24 -19.91 -25.83 4.10
N ALA A 25 -19.79 -27.09 3.69
CA ALA A 25 -18.64 -27.54 2.88
C ALA A 25 -18.55 -26.82 1.53
N ALA A 26 -19.69 -26.56 0.89
CA ALA A 26 -19.73 -25.80 -0.36
C ALA A 26 -19.34 -24.33 -0.14
N LEU A 27 -19.74 -23.75 0.97
CA LEU A 27 -19.38 -22.38 1.36
C LEU A 27 -17.88 -22.28 1.68
N GLU A 28 -17.34 -23.21 2.46
CA GLU A 28 -15.91 -23.30 2.77
C GLU A 28 -15.06 -23.44 1.50
N ALA A 29 -15.46 -24.30 0.56
CA ALA A 29 -14.78 -24.45 -0.73
C ALA A 29 -14.80 -23.15 -1.54
N LYS A 30 -15.93 -22.42 -1.53
CA LYS A 30 -16.03 -21.13 -2.20
C LYS A 30 -15.18 -20.06 -1.54
N ILE A 31 -15.12 -20.02 -0.20
CA ILE A 31 -14.24 -19.13 0.54
C ILE A 31 -12.77 -19.42 0.19
N ALA A 32 -12.34 -20.68 0.19
CA ALA A 32 -10.99 -21.06 -0.18
C ALA A 32 -10.64 -20.64 -1.62
N THR A 33 -11.58 -20.81 -2.55
CA THR A 33 -11.38 -20.36 -3.94
C THR A 33 -11.24 -18.85 -4.05
N LEU A 34 -12.09 -18.09 -3.35
CA LEU A 34 -12.01 -16.63 -3.35
C LEU A 34 -10.71 -16.13 -2.68
N GLN A 35 -10.29 -16.75 -1.59
CA GLN A 35 -9.01 -16.47 -0.95
C GLN A 35 -7.83 -16.70 -1.89
N GLN A 36 -7.85 -17.80 -2.64
CA GLN A 36 -6.82 -18.06 -3.64
C GLN A 36 -6.83 -17.00 -4.75
N GLN A 37 -8.00 -16.62 -5.26
CA GLN A 37 -8.11 -15.57 -6.27
C GLN A 37 -7.60 -14.20 -5.77
N VAL A 38 -7.87 -13.84 -4.51
CA VAL A 38 -7.35 -12.63 -3.89
C VAL A 38 -5.82 -12.70 -3.83
N ASN A 39 -5.25 -13.79 -3.31
CA ASN A 39 -3.80 -13.96 -3.22
C ASN A 39 -3.11 -13.91 -4.59
N ASP A 40 -3.75 -14.50 -5.63
CA ASP A 40 -3.22 -14.50 -7.01
C ASP A 40 -3.31 -13.12 -7.67
N SER A 41 -4.15 -12.23 -7.16
CA SER A 41 -4.35 -10.86 -7.67
C SER A 41 -3.55 -9.79 -6.90
N GLU A 42 -2.89 -10.16 -5.80
CA GLU A 42 -2.08 -9.21 -5.05
C GLU A 42 -0.88 -8.70 -5.88
N PRO A 43 -0.65 -7.37 -5.93
CA PRO A 43 0.49 -6.83 -6.67
C PRO A 43 1.81 -7.29 -6.03
N GLY A 44 2.81 -7.59 -6.83
CA GLY A 44 4.14 -7.89 -6.35
C GLY A 44 4.78 -6.68 -5.65
N LEU A 45 5.65 -6.91 -4.65
CA LEU A 45 6.34 -5.81 -3.95
C LEU A 45 7.10 -4.90 -4.92
N GLY A 46 7.70 -5.46 -5.98
CA GLY A 46 8.37 -4.68 -7.02
C GLY A 46 7.42 -3.76 -7.80
N GLU A 47 6.16 -4.16 -7.98
CA GLU A 47 5.13 -3.33 -8.61
C GLU A 47 4.76 -2.15 -7.71
N ILE A 48 4.54 -2.41 -6.41
CA ILE A 48 4.27 -1.35 -5.43
C ILE A 48 5.46 -0.36 -5.36
N MET A 49 6.69 -0.86 -5.32
CA MET A 49 7.89 -0.01 -5.36
C MET A 49 8.01 0.79 -6.66
N GLY A 50 7.54 0.25 -7.78
CA GLY A 50 7.43 0.97 -9.06
C GLY A 50 6.43 2.12 -9.00
N VAL A 51 5.29 1.94 -8.35
CA VAL A 51 4.30 3.00 -8.09
C VAL A 51 4.90 4.09 -7.19
N ILE A 52 5.55 3.70 -6.09
CA ILE A 52 6.26 4.63 -5.20
C ILE A 52 7.30 5.45 -5.97
N GLN A 53 8.06 4.82 -6.87
CA GLN A 53 9.05 5.52 -7.69
C GLN A 53 8.42 6.59 -8.58
N GLN A 54 7.25 6.33 -9.16
CA GLN A 54 6.53 7.31 -9.97
C GLN A 54 6.10 8.51 -9.13
N HIS A 55 5.46 8.28 -7.99
CA HIS A 55 5.01 9.34 -7.07
C HIS A 55 6.20 10.10 -6.48
N HIS A 56 7.30 9.44 -6.19
CA HIS A 56 8.55 10.07 -5.75
C HIS A 56 9.08 11.06 -6.79
N ALA A 57 9.11 10.69 -8.06
CA ALA A 57 9.56 11.58 -9.12
C ALA A 57 8.59 12.77 -9.33
N LYS A 58 7.29 12.53 -9.31
CA LYS A 58 6.26 13.59 -9.43
C LYS A 58 6.30 14.56 -8.24
N LEU A 59 6.51 14.04 -7.03
CA LEU A 59 6.72 14.85 -5.82
C LEU A 59 7.86 15.85 -6.01
N TYR A 60 8.98 15.41 -6.57
CA TYR A 60 10.12 16.28 -6.84
C TYR A 60 9.77 17.40 -7.80
N TYR A 61 9.11 17.08 -8.92
CA TYR A 61 8.73 18.09 -9.91
C TYR A 61 7.73 19.09 -9.35
N ALA A 62 6.70 18.62 -8.65
CA ALA A 62 5.69 19.48 -8.05
C ALA A 62 6.32 20.42 -7.01
N GLY A 63 7.09 19.89 -6.06
CA GLY A 63 7.68 20.67 -5.01
C GLY A 63 8.73 21.67 -5.50
N THR A 64 9.55 21.31 -6.50
CA THR A 64 10.55 22.24 -7.07
C THR A 64 9.95 23.33 -7.95
N LYS A 65 8.70 23.17 -8.40
CA LYS A 65 7.93 24.19 -9.12
C LYS A 65 6.98 24.98 -8.21
N GLY A 66 6.92 24.64 -6.92
CA GLY A 66 6.07 25.31 -5.94
C GLY A 66 4.59 24.91 -6.03
N ASP A 67 4.25 23.83 -6.73
CA ASP A 67 2.90 23.24 -6.68
C ASP A 67 2.75 22.42 -5.40
N TRP A 68 2.48 23.12 -4.31
CA TRP A 68 2.37 22.53 -2.98
C TRP A 68 1.16 21.62 -2.81
N ALA A 69 0.10 21.86 -3.58
CA ALA A 69 -1.08 21.01 -3.56
C ALA A 69 -0.78 19.64 -4.19
N LEU A 70 -0.16 19.66 -5.37
CA LEU A 70 0.28 18.44 -6.05
C LEU A 70 1.39 17.73 -5.27
N ALA A 71 2.35 18.46 -4.71
CA ALA A 71 3.40 17.88 -3.88
C ALA A 71 2.84 17.17 -2.64
N GLY A 72 1.82 17.73 -1.99
CA GLY A 72 1.13 17.10 -0.88
C GLY A 72 0.39 15.82 -1.29
N TYR A 73 -0.26 15.84 -2.45
CA TYR A 73 -0.91 14.67 -3.03
C TYR A 73 0.11 13.55 -3.30
N GLU A 74 1.19 13.85 -4.02
CA GLU A 74 2.20 12.85 -4.38
C GLU A 74 2.91 12.26 -3.14
N LEU A 75 3.10 13.04 -2.09
CA LEU A 75 3.63 12.53 -0.82
C LEU A 75 2.65 11.57 -0.14
N ASN A 76 1.34 11.88 -0.18
CA ASN A 76 0.30 10.99 0.35
C ASN A 76 0.27 9.65 -0.41
N GLU A 77 0.36 9.67 -1.74
CA GLU A 77 0.40 8.45 -2.56
C GLU A 77 1.62 7.55 -2.22
N ILE A 78 2.77 8.17 -1.90
CA ILE A 78 3.93 7.42 -1.40
C ILE A 78 3.60 6.75 -0.06
N GLN A 79 2.95 7.46 0.86
CA GLN A 79 2.60 6.92 2.17
C GLN A 79 1.59 5.78 2.05
N GLU A 80 0.53 5.95 1.26
CA GLU A 80 -0.47 4.90 1.02
C GLU A 80 0.16 3.67 0.38
N SER A 81 1.04 3.84 -0.61
CA SER A 81 1.74 2.71 -1.23
C SER A 81 2.68 1.98 -0.26
N LEU A 82 3.33 2.71 0.67
CA LEU A 82 4.13 2.10 1.73
C LEU A 82 3.25 1.33 2.74
N ASP A 83 2.06 1.86 3.07
CA ASP A 83 1.09 1.19 3.93
C ASP A 83 0.56 -0.09 3.28
N ASP A 84 0.26 -0.07 1.98
CA ASP A 84 -0.11 -1.25 1.21
C ASP A 84 0.99 -2.32 1.23
N ALA A 85 2.24 -1.91 1.00
CA ALA A 85 3.39 -2.81 1.09
C ALA A 85 3.50 -3.46 2.48
N MET A 86 3.31 -2.68 3.54
CA MET A 86 3.34 -3.19 4.92
C MET A 86 2.19 -4.13 5.23
N GLN A 87 0.99 -3.89 4.69
CA GLN A 87 -0.18 -4.76 4.89
C GLN A 87 -0.06 -6.08 4.15
N LEU A 88 0.40 -6.05 2.90
CA LEU A 88 0.51 -7.24 2.05
C LEU A 88 1.73 -8.11 2.40
N TYR A 89 2.81 -7.51 2.92
CA TYR A 89 4.07 -8.19 3.18
C TYR A 89 4.45 -8.19 4.67
N THR A 90 3.52 -8.63 5.52
CA THR A 90 3.67 -8.62 6.99
C THR A 90 4.74 -9.59 7.48
N ASP A 91 4.82 -10.79 6.93
CA ASP A 91 5.50 -11.89 7.62
C ASP A 91 6.68 -12.54 6.90
N LYS A 92 6.87 -12.42 5.62
CA LYS A 92 8.01 -13.08 4.94
C LYS A 92 8.00 -12.84 3.42
N PHE A 93 8.53 -11.78 3.00
CA PHE A 93 9.09 -11.77 1.67
C PHE A 93 10.37 -12.61 1.67
N LYS A 94 10.55 -13.52 0.71
CA LYS A 94 11.65 -14.51 0.72
C LYS A 94 13.07 -13.93 0.81
N ASN A 95 13.24 -12.62 0.66
CA ASN A 95 14.52 -11.92 0.67
C ASN A 95 14.53 -10.67 1.56
N VAL A 96 13.58 -10.52 2.47
CA VAL A 96 13.52 -9.40 3.43
C VAL A 96 14.12 -9.86 4.76
N THR A 97 15.06 -9.08 5.28
CA THR A 97 15.77 -9.38 6.53
C THR A 97 14.92 -9.03 7.74
N VAL A 98 14.18 -7.92 7.65
CA VAL A 98 13.29 -7.41 8.69
C VAL A 98 11.87 -7.25 8.12
N PRO A 99 10.79 -7.62 8.84
CA PRO A 99 9.43 -7.41 8.36
C PRO A 99 9.15 -5.95 7.98
N LEU A 100 8.51 -5.71 6.81
CA LEU A 100 8.25 -4.36 6.32
C LEU A 100 7.52 -3.45 7.33
N PRO A 101 6.53 -3.94 8.12
CA PRO A 101 5.88 -3.12 9.14
C PRO A 101 6.81 -2.59 10.24
N GLN A 102 7.98 -3.19 10.38
CA GLN A 102 8.99 -2.75 11.36
C GLN A 102 10.02 -1.80 10.72
N ILE A 103 10.58 -2.18 9.56
CA ILE A 103 11.68 -1.43 8.96
C ILE A 103 11.22 -0.16 8.23
N VAL A 104 10.08 -0.21 7.54
CA VAL A 104 9.60 0.94 6.75
C VAL A 104 9.40 2.18 7.62
N PRO A 105 8.58 2.15 8.70
CA PRO A 105 8.40 3.35 9.52
C PRO A 105 9.68 3.76 10.25
N ALA A 106 10.51 2.80 10.64
CA ALA A 106 11.78 3.12 11.31
C ALA A 106 12.74 3.89 10.39
N MET A 107 12.74 3.61 9.10
CA MET A 107 13.65 4.22 8.13
C MET A 107 13.07 5.47 7.47
N THR A 108 11.75 5.55 7.26
CA THR A 108 11.16 6.58 6.39
C THR A 108 10.35 7.64 7.13
N LYS A 109 9.80 7.34 8.32
CA LYS A 109 8.88 8.26 9.01
C LYS A 109 9.46 9.67 9.18
N GLY A 110 10.66 9.80 9.70
CA GLY A 110 11.27 11.11 9.96
C GLY A 110 11.53 11.91 8.67
N SER A 111 11.90 11.25 7.58
CA SER A 111 12.13 11.91 6.29
C SER A 111 10.82 12.31 5.61
N ILE A 112 9.77 11.50 5.71
CA ILE A 112 8.41 11.83 5.24
C ILE A 112 7.87 13.03 6.01
N ASP A 113 7.95 13.00 7.34
CA ASP A 113 7.53 14.13 8.19
C ASP A 113 8.26 15.43 7.81
N GLY A 114 9.56 15.36 7.49
CA GLY A 114 10.35 16.51 7.03
C GLY A 114 9.86 17.09 5.71
N VAL A 115 9.55 16.24 4.72
CA VAL A 115 8.97 16.69 3.44
C VAL A 115 7.59 17.30 3.65
N GLN A 116 6.74 16.65 4.46
CA GLN A 116 5.42 17.15 4.79
C GLN A 116 5.48 18.56 5.42
N GLN A 117 6.40 18.77 6.34
CA GLN A 117 6.60 20.07 6.97
C GLN A 117 7.05 21.14 5.96
N ALA A 118 7.97 20.82 5.07
CA ALA A 118 8.45 21.74 4.04
C ALA A 118 7.32 22.13 3.06
N ILE A 119 6.46 21.19 2.67
CA ILE A 119 5.26 21.41 1.85
C ILE A 119 4.30 22.37 2.58
N GLN A 120 3.99 22.11 3.85
CA GLN A 120 3.09 22.94 4.65
C GLN A 120 3.61 24.38 4.79
N GLN A 121 4.93 24.53 4.92
CA GLN A 121 5.59 25.84 5.00
C GLN A 121 5.75 26.51 3.63
N LYS A 122 5.47 25.81 2.55
CA LYS A 122 5.69 26.26 1.16
C LYS A 122 7.12 26.80 0.97
N ASN A 123 8.09 26.06 1.48
CA ASN A 123 9.49 26.46 1.53
C ASN A 123 10.32 25.62 0.55
N ASP A 124 10.64 26.21 -0.61
CA ASP A 124 11.39 25.54 -1.70
C ASP A 124 12.73 24.97 -1.22
N LYS A 125 13.47 25.74 -0.44
CA LYS A 125 14.81 25.33 0.02
C LYS A 125 14.72 24.20 1.03
N ALA A 126 13.79 24.28 1.98
CA ALA A 126 13.56 23.22 2.94
C ALA A 126 13.04 21.94 2.26
N PHE A 127 12.17 22.10 1.24
CA PHE A 127 11.66 20.98 0.45
C PHE A 127 12.79 20.20 -0.23
N VAL A 128 13.69 20.89 -0.94
CA VAL A 128 14.82 20.22 -1.63
C VAL A 128 15.69 19.44 -0.65
N GLN A 129 15.97 20.00 0.52
CA GLN A 129 16.75 19.31 1.56
C GLN A 129 16.03 18.11 2.15
N ALA A 130 14.74 18.27 2.47
CA ALA A 130 13.92 17.18 3.01
C ALA A 130 13.73 16.05 2.00
N TYR A 131 13.51 16.39 0.73
CA TYR A 131 13.43 15.42 -0.36
C TYR A 131 14.72 14.59 -0.50
N GLN A 132 15.90 15.26 -0.41
CA GLN A 132 17.17 14.54 -0.41
C GLN A 132 17.29 13.55 0.76
N THR A 133 16.82 13.93 1.93
CA THR A 133 16.78 13.04 3.10
C THR A 133 15.84 11.86 2.85
N LEU A 134 14.69 12.11 2.19
CA LEU A 134 13.73 11.05 1.86
C LEU A 134 14.34 9.99 0.94
N PHE A 135 14.95 10.37 -0.18
CA PHE A 135 15.51 9.37 -1.08
C PHE A 135 16.74 8.64 -0.49
N GLN A 136 17.50 9.28 0.40
CA GLN A 136 18.56 8.61 1.16
C GLN A 136 18.00 7.57 2.13
N SER A 137 16.88 7.86 2.78
CA SER A 137 16.18 6.90 3.64
C SER A 137 15.69 5.69 2.86
N CYS A 138 15.11 5.90 1.67
CA CYS A 138 14.69 4.82 0.77
C CYS A 138 15.87 3.96 0.34
N SER A 139 16.97 4.56 -0.09
CA SER A 139 18.19 3.84 -0.47
C SER A 139 18.80 3.06 0.71
N SER A 140 18.75 3.62 1.92
CA SER A 140 19.24 2.95 3.13
C SER A 140 18.37 1.77 3.52
N CYS A 141 17.02 1.88 3.37
CA CYS A 141 16.10 0.78 3.57
C CYS A 141 16.39 -0.36 2.56
N HIS A 142 16.54 -0.04 1.27
CA HIS A 142 16.90 -1.03 0.25
C HIS A 142 18.22 -1.72 0.59
N ALA A 143 19.23 -0.98 1.06
CA ALA A 143 20.51 -1.56 1.45
C ALA A 143 20.38 -2.50 2.66
N ALA A 144 19.60 -2.14 3.67
CA ALA A 144 19.33 -2.98 4.83
C ALA A 144 18.60 -4.28 4.47
N GLU A 145 17.78 -4.25 3.42
CA GLU A 145 17.01 -5.38 2.91
C GLU A 145 17.72 -6.13 1.75
N ASN A 146 19.03 -6.05 1.64
CA ASN A 146 19.84 -6.71 0.62
C ASN A 146 19.56 -6.26 -0.83
N HIS A 147 19.00 -5.07 -1.02
CA HIS A 147 18.71 -4.46 -2.31
C HIS A 147 19.57 -3.22 -2.58
N ALA A 148 20.80 -3.18 -2.06
CA ALA A 148 21.72 -2.03 -2.22
C ALA A 148 22.06 -1.68 -3.68
N PHE A 149 21.75 -2.57 -4.63
CA PHE A 149 21.86 -2.31 -6.06
C PHE A 149 20.77 -1.37 -6.59
N ILE A 150 19.67 -1.16 -5.84
CA ILE A 150 18.61 -0.19 -6.14
C ILE A 150 18.97 1.12 -5.43
N LYS A 151 19.48 2.07 -6.20
CA LYS A 151 19.86 3.41 -5.70
C LYS A 151 18.83 4.42 -6.16
N ILE A 152 18.25 5.14 -5.20
CA ILE A 152 17.30 6.21 -5.48
C ILE A 152 18.09 7.52 -5.60
N GLU A 153 17.79 8.28 -6.64
CA GLU A 153 18.46 9.53 -6.97
C GLU A 153 17.44 10.63 -7.28
N THR A 154 17.91 11.85 -7.42
CA THR A 154 17.08 12.95 -7.90
C THR A 154 16.60 12.66 -9.32
N PRO A 155 15.29 12.81 -9.62
CA PRO A 155 14.76 12.53 -10.95
C PRO A 155 15.39 13.39 -12.02
N ALA A 156 15.69 12.80 -13.19
CA ALA A 156 16.17 13.55 -14.35
C ALA A 156 15.05 14.40 -14.94
N ALA A 157 15.39 15.52 -15.57
CA ALA A 157 14.41 16.37 -16.25
C ALA A 157 13.74 15.60 -17.43
N GLY A 158 12.45 15.86 -17.64
CA GLY A 158 11.69 15.33 -18.79
C GLY A 158 10.96 14.00 -18.54
N MET A 159 11.03 13.40 -17.36
CA MET A 159 10.11 12.33 -16.99
C MET A 159 8.68 12.92 -16.89
N PHE A 160 7.67 12.16 -17.30
CA PHE A 160 6.27 12.61 -17.32
C PHE A 160 6.06 13.90 -18.14
N SER A 161 6.53 13.90 -19.38
CA SER A 161 6.43 15.06 -20.31
C SER A 161 4.98 15.42 -20.68
N ASP A 162 4.03 14.57 -20.37
CA ASP A 162 2.59 14.69 -20.58
C ASP A 162 1.84 15.26 -19.37
N GLN A 163 2.56 15.63 -18.28
CA GLN A 163 1.99 16.21 -17.07
C GLN A 163 2.56 17.60 -16.81
N ASP A 164 1.70 18.59 -16.54
CA ASP A 164 2.11 19.90 -16.06
C ASP A 164 2.27 19.88 -14.52
N PHE A 165 3.42 20.35 -14.07
CA PHE A 165 3.76 20.48 -12.65
C PHE A 165 3.79 21.94 -12.18
N ALA A 166 3.40 22.89 -13.02
CA ALA A 166 3.29 24.29 -12.62
C ALA A 166 2.05 24.46 -11.71
N PRO A 167 2.13 25.32 -10.67
CA PRO A 167 0.98 25.61 -9.83
C PRO A 167 -0.19 26.12 -10.66
N ASP A 168 -1.36 25.51 -10.52
CA ASP A 168 -2.57 26.02 -11.16
C ASP A 168 -2.98 27.34 -10.48
N SER A 169 -2.90 28.43 -11.24
CA SER A 169 -3.34 29.75 -10.76
C SER A 169 -4.85 29.85 -10.50
N ALA A 170 -5.64 28.88 -10.98
CA ALA A 170 -7.08 28.83 -10.82
C ALA A 170 -7.56 28.01 -9.61
N VAL A 171 -6.72 27.17 -9.04
CA VAL A 171 -7.09 26.40 -7.85
C VAL A 171 -7.08 27.30 -6.62
N LYS A 172 -8.23 27.89 -6.30
CA LYS A 172 -8.50 28.36 -4.94
C LYS A 172 -8.46 27.13 -4.05
N VAL A 173 -7.41 26.99 -3.26
CA VAL A 173 -7.38 26.02 -2.17
C VAL A 173 -8.64 26.24 -1.34
N LEU A 174 -9.63 25.35 -1.47
CA LEU A 174 -10.78 25.33 -0.61
C LEU A 174 -10.24 25.02 0.78
N GLY A 175 -10.02 26.08 1.56
CA GLY A 175 -9.60 25.98 2.95
C GLY A 175 -10.63 25.17 3.72
N ARG A 176 -10.18 24.09 4.32
CA ARG A 176 -10.85 23.42 5.42
C ARG A 176 -10.28 23.94 6.71
#